data_6b611c33820cd92523d213b20e33b322
#
_entry.id   6b611c33820cd92523d213b20e33b322
#
_cell.length_a   1.000
_cell.length_b   1.000
_cell.length_c   1.000
_cell.angle_alpha   90.00
_cell.angle_beta   90.00
_cell.angle_gamma   90.00
#
_symmetry.space_group_name_H-M   'P 1'
#
loop_
_entity.id
_entity.type
_entity.pdbx_description
1 polymer ?
#
loop_
_entity_poly.entity_id
_entity_poly.type
_entity_poly.pdbx_seq_one_letter_code
_entity_poly.pdbx_strand_id
1 'polypeptide(L)'
;MKRTIFPYDFSPYYPVGIQPCPMYVDVANRIYDRIKDMDINLPYADYLKKEIAINAAIYYEDKMSGIGLWNAFVHKHQLAYKRPLPFFDDFEVLDKNEVNAKEVELLVWIVLSRNFDDRFLNPLAMRESAANHIMEVLTEDDDVDVNDSLYDFIYNEDVANDYFKLKRVLIWLRRSYLLCSPLSDERFEEYLDSYLSRFSKGEAAYYAETAFSMRSEIGPMAEMPHLWLADMYLENNMSGESEKLTNLKYCQQEIFEVIDADSEYVVLKSSDDEEYKLKNVYPDIFYKGSYVCAALVKYADNDWENNGVVFNSKKEMYDNMHEHQAELKRSYERVYPLYMKRTEGKRLAFLYDTKQLQEWLKMVAEGMDTTAVCRNLPSGPQVGFISEKAGIIFAPKIVHAIKCIYNPYYGKCDAPTLQRETMDAVINIEAMHPELLHYLLENNMLQDGDLSSNCPSELGKEIFTRNIDFIARHHRRHLYWDHDY
;
A
#
# COMPACT_ATOMS: atom_id res chain seq x y z
N MET A 1 -22.97 24.15 -22.42
CA MET A 1 -22.60 23.67 -21.06
C MET A 1 -21.49 24.54 -20.50
N LYS A 2 -21.58 25.01 -19.26
CA LYS A 2 -20.46 25.74 -18.64
C LYS A 2 -19.50 24.70 -18.11
N ARG A 3 -18.26 24.65 -18.64
CA ARG A 3 -17.24 23.72 -18.15
C ARG A 3 -16.92 23.98 -16.68
N THR A 4 -16.93 22.94 -15.86
CA THR A 4 -16.58 22.96 -14.45
C THR A 4 -15.27 22.19 -14.20
N ILE A 5 -14.99 21.18 -15.05
CA ILE A 5 -13.79 20.34 -15.03
C ILE A 5 -12.94 20.69 -16.25
N PHE A 6 -11.63 20.86 -16.04
CA PHE A 6 -10.67 21.30 -17.04
C PHE A 6 -9.51 20.28 -17.13
N PRO A 7 -8.71 20.27 -18.20
CA PRO A 7 -7.57 19.35 -18.34
C PRO A 7 -6.59 19.37 -17.15
N TYR A 8 -6.37 20.51 -16.52
CA TYR A 8 -5.49 20.62 -15.36
C TYR A 8 -6.02 19.89 -14.11
N ASP A 9 -7.32 19.63 -14.01
CA ASP A 9 -7.92 18.85 -12.92
C ASP A 9 -7.55 17.35 -13.03
N PHE A 10 -7.16 16.89 -14.22
CA PHE A 10 -6.68 15.52 -14.48
C PHE A 10 -5.18 15.39 -14.23
N SER A 11 -4.42 16.49 -14.28
CA SER A 11 -2.95 16.44 -14.22
C SER A 11 -2.38 15.73 -12.98
N PRO A 12 -3.03 15.67 -11.81
CA PRO A 12 -2.55 14.88 -10.68
C PRO A 12 -2.45 13.38 -10.98
N TYR A 13 -3.29 12.87 -11.89
CA TYR A 13 -3.41 11.43 -12.21
C TYR A 13 -2.55 10.99 -13.40
N TYR A 14 -1.99 11.93 -14.15
CA TYR A 14 -1.26 11.63 -15.39
C TYR A 14 0.25 11.73 -15.21
N PRO A 15 1.02 11.00 -16.05
CA PRO A 15 2.46 11.18 -16.11
C PRO A 15 2.84 12.59 -16.55
N VAL A 16 3.96 13.09 -16.05
CA VAL A 16 4.44 14.42 -16.46
C VAL A 16 4.67 14.48 -17.97
N GLY A 17 4.02 15.45 -18.62
CA GLY A 17 4.09 15.66 -20.07
C GLY A 17 3.02 14.93 -20.88
N ILE A 18 2.23 14.04 -20.26
CA ILE A 18 1.06 13.42 -20.88
C ILE A 18 -0.20 14.22 -20.50
N GLN A 19 -1.08 14.44 -21.45
CA GLN A 19 -2.34 15.16 -21.23
C GLN A 19 -3.53 14.20 -21.39
N PRO A 20 -4.64 14.43 -20.67
CA PRO A 20 -5.87 13.71 -20.92
C PRO A 20 -6.36 13.98 -22.34
N CYS A 21 -6.93 12.98 -22.99
CA CYS A 21 -7.63 13.20 -24.23
C CYS A 21 -8.83 14.15 -23.98
N PRO A 22 -9.05 15.18 -24.82
CA PRO A 22 -10.11 16.18 -24.61
C PRO A 22 -11.50 15.58 -24.47
N MET A 23 -11.78 14.47 -25.11
CA MET A 23 -13.04 13.75 -25.00
C MET A 23 -13.34 13.32 -23.56
N TYR A 24 -12.36 12.75 -22.83
CA TYR A 24 -12.59 12.32 -21.45
C TYR A 24 -12.79 13.49 -20.48
N VAL A 25 -12.25 14.67 -20.79
CA VAL A 25 -12.57 15.91 -20.05
C VAL A 25 -14.03 16.30 -20.27
N ASP A 26 -14.55 16.14 -21.47
CA ASP A 26 -15.97 16.40 -21.76
C ASP A 26 -16.88 15.32 -21.13
N VAL A 27 -16.48 14.05 -21.13
CA VAL A 27 -17.16 12.96 -20.39
C VAL A 27 -17.26 13.30 -18.90
N ALA A 28 -16.15 13.72 -18.27
CA ALA A 28 -16.17 14.12 -16.85
C ALA A 28 -17.14 15.28 -16.57
N ASN A 29 -17.21 16.28 -17.44
CA ASN A 29 -18.17 17.37 -17.29
C ASN A 29 -19.63 16.89 -17.42
N ARG A 30 -19.92 15.96 -18.34
CA ARG A 30 -21.26 15.36 -18.49
C ARG A 30 -21.63 14.54 -17.25
N ILE A 31 -20.70 13.72 -16.74
CA ILE A 31 -20.91 12.97 -15.50
C ILE A 31 -21.17 13.92 -14.34
N TYR A 32 -20.33 14.95 -14.17
CA TYR A 32 -20.51 15.92 -13.10
C TYR A 32 -21.88 16.60 -13.16
N ASP A 33 -22.33 17.00 -14.34
CA ASP A 33 -23.66 17.61 -14.54
C ASP A 33 -24.81 16.66 -14.15
N ARG A 34 -24.64 15.33 -14.29
CA ARG A 34 -25.64 14.33 -13.86
C ARG A 34 -25.68 14.15 -12.35
N ILE A 35 -24.50 14.19 -11.67
CA ILE A 35 -24.40 13.88 -10.24
C ILE A 35 -24.33 15.11 -9.33
N LYS A 36 -24.19 16.34 -9.86
CA LYS A 36 -24.01 17.57 -9.05
C LYS A 36 -25.13 17.84 -8.06
N ASP A 37 -26.37 17.48 -8.43
CA ASP A 37 -27.57 17.70 -7.60
C ASP A 37 -27.89 16.50 -6.67
N MET A 38 -27.08 15.43 -6.71
CA MET A 38 -27.22 14.31 -5.78
C MET A 38 -26.91 14.74 -4.35
N ASP A 39 -27.70 14.23 -3.41
CA ASP A 39 -27.44 14.44 -1.98
C ASP A 39 -26.32 13.48 -1.51
N ILE A 40 -25.14 14.03 -1.30
CA ILE A 40 -24.01 13.34 -0.65
C ILE A 40 -23.87 13.95 0.74
N ASN A 41 -24.40 13.26 1.74
CA ASN A 41 -24.31 13.68 3.14
C ASN A 41 -22.93 13.40 3.75
N LEU A 42 -21.89 13.95 3.12
CA LEU A 42 -20.51 13.86 3.55
C LEU A 42 -19.84 15.26 3.50
N PRO A 43 -18.81 15.51 4.33
CA PRO A 43 -18.00 16.70 4.19
C PRO A 43 -17.44 16.85 2.77
N TYR A 44 -17.32 18.07 2.28
CA TYR A 44 -16.76 18.38 0.96
C TYR A 44 -17.51 17.74 -0.22
N ALA A 45 -18.83 17.59 -0.14
CA ALA A 45 -19.66 16.91 -1.14
C ALA A 45 -19.41 17.37 -2.59
N ASP A 46 -19.24 18.67 -2.85
CA ASP A 46 -18.98 19.20 -4.19
C ASP A 46 -17.60 18.78 -4.72
N TYR A 47 -16.59 18.75 -3.87
CA TYR A 47 -15.28 18.23 -4.21
C TYR A 47 -15.38 16.73 -4.54
N LEU A 48 -16.04 15.94 -3.71
CA LEU A 48 -16.20 14.49 -3.93
C LEU A 48 -16.93 14.18 -5.23
N LYS A 49 -17.97 14.94 -5.59
CA LYS A 49 -18.68 14.80 -6.88
C LYS A 49 -17.75 15.06 -8.06
N LYS A 50 -16.91 16.10 -7.94
CA LYS A 50 -15.90 16.39 -8.97
C LYS A 50 -14.87 15.27 -9.09
N GLU A 51 -14.36 14.76 -7.97
CA GLU A 51 -13.45 13.62 -7.93
C GLU A 51 -14.06 12.35 -8.54
N ILE A 52 -15.31 12.03 -8.18
CA ILE A 52 -16.05 10.90 -8.78
C ILE A 52 -16.13 11.05 -10.30
N ALA A 53 -16.49 12.24 -10.79
CA ALA A 53 -16.63 12.47 -12.23
C ALA A 53 -15.30 12.34 -12.99
N ILE A 54 -14.21 12.88 -12.44
CA ILE A 54 -12.87 12.78 -13.03
C ILE A 54 -12.41 11.31 -13.03
N ASN A 55 -12.51 10.62 -11.90
CA ASN A 55 -12.05 9.23 -11.80
C ASN A 55 -12.89 8.28 -12.67
N ALA A 56 -14.20 8.54 -12.83
CA ALA A 56 -15.05 7.77 -13.74
C ALA A 56 -14.68 7.97 -15.22
N ALA A 57 -14.30 9.20 -15.60
CA ALA A 57 -13.82 9.47 -16.94
C ALA A 57 -12.46 8.84 -17.22
N ILE A 58 -11.54 8.82 -16.24
CA ILE A 58 -10.24 8.15 -16.36
C ILE A 58 -10.42 6.61 -16.37
N TYR A 59 -11.34 6.05 -15.57
CA TYR A 59 -11.72 4.65 -15.66
C TYR A 59 -12.22 4.29 -17.06
N TYR A 60 -13.04 5.15 -17.67
CA TYR A 60 -13.51 4.97 -19.03
C TYR A 60 -12.36 5.00 -20.03
N GLU A 61 -11.43 5.95 -19.91
CA GLU A 61 -10.21 6.01 -20.71
C GLU A 61 -9.33 4.76 -20.53
N ASP A 62 -9.16 4.26 -19.30
CA ASP A 62 -8.43 3.03 -18.99
C ASP A 62 -8.99 1.83 -19.79
N LYS A 63 -10.33 1.67 -19.76
CA LYS A 63 -11.01 0.61 -20.51
C LYS A 63 -10.87 0.75 -22.02
N MET A 64 -11.15 1.95 -22.56
CA MET A 64 -11.20 2.19 -24.00
C MET A 64 -9.82 2.28 -24.64
N SER A 65 -8.83 2.78 -23.91
CA SER A 65 -7.44 2.90 -24.38
C SER A 65 -6.58 1.67 -24.08
N GLY A 66 -7.14 0.63 -23.46
CA GLY A 66 -6.41 -0.60 -23.14
C GLY A 66 -5.28 -0.38 -22.13
N ILE A 67 -5.40 0.60 -21.22
CA ILE A 67 -4.40 0.87 -20.18
C ILE A 67 -4.31 -0.31 -19.20
N GLY A 68 -5.43 -0.96 -18.90
CA GLY A 68 -5.47 -2.24 -18.20
C GLY A 68 -5.29 -2.17 -16.68
N LEU A 69 -5.26 -0.96 -16.08
CA LEU A 69 -5.08 -0.82 -14.64
C LEU A 69 -6.29 -1.36 -13.85
N TRP A 70 -7.51 -1.07 -14.31
CA TRP A 70 -8.71 -1.63 -13.69
C TRP A 70 -8.78 -3.15 -13.86
N ASN A 71 -8.44 -3.66 -15.03
CA ASN A 71 -8.41 -5.10 -15.28
C ASN A 71 -7.36 -5.82 -14.41
N ALA A 72 -6.20 -5.21 -14.19
CA ALA A 72 -5.20 -5.70 -13.25
C ALA A 72 -5.75 -5.78 -11.81
N PHE A 73 -6.53 -4.80 -11.38
CA PHE A 73 -7.22 -4.85 -10.08
C PHE A 73 -8.21 -6.01 -10.00
N VAL A 74 -9.07 -6.17 -11.00
CA VAL A 74 -10.04 -7.28 -11.07
C VAL A 74 -9.31 -8.63 -11.01
N HIS A 75 -8.23 -8.79 -11.78
CA HIS A 75 -7.39 -9.98 -11.79
C HIS A 75 -6.78 -10.28 -10.41
N LYS A 76 -6.14 -9.28 -9.78
CA LYS A 76 -5.58 -9.43 -8.42
C LYS A 76 -6.63 -9.83 -7.40
N HIS A 77 -7.78 -9.19 -7.43
CA HIS A 77 -8.88 -9.49 -6.52
C HIS A 77 -9.41 -10.92 -6.74
N GLN A 78 -9.57 -11.33 -8.00
CA GLN A 78 -9.96 -12.70 -8.36
C GLN A 78 -8.96 -13.75 -7.87
N LEU A 79 -7.67 -13.48 -7.99
CA LEU A 79 -6.63 -14.38 -7.49
C LEU A 79 -6.67 -14.52 -5.97
N ALA A 80 -6.80 -13.40 -5.25
CA ALA A 80 -6.79 -13.36 -3.79
C ALA A 80 -8.07 -13.95 -3.18
N TYR A 81 -9.25 -13.59 -3.71
CA TYR A 81 -10.54 -13.86 -3.06
C TYR A 81 -11.48 -14.78 -3.85
N LYS A 82 -11.05 -15.26 -5.02
CA LYS A 82 -11.83 -16.15 -5.93
C LYS A 82 -13.13 -15.52 -6.45
N ARG A 83 -13.21 -14.21 -6.47
CA ARG A 83 -14.30 -13.41 -7.05
C ARG A 83 -13.72 -12.11 -7.64
N PRO A 84 -14.32 -11.60 -8.72
CA PRO A 84 -13.71 -10.49 -9.49
C PRO A 84 -13.72 -9.15 -8.75
N LEU A 85 -14.75 -8.88 -7.92
CA LEU A 85 -14.86 -7.61 -7.19
C LEU A 85 -15.19 -7.84 -5.72
N PRO A 86 -14.73 -6.95 -4.80
CA PRO A 86 -15.22 -6.92 -3.42
C PRO A 86 -16.69 -6.49 -3.37
N PHE A 87 -17.39 -6.89 -2.34
CA PHE A 87 -18.79 -6.53 -2.04
C PHE A 87 -19.86 -7.11 -2.97
N PHE A 88 -19.49 -7.71 -4.09
CA PHE A 88 -20.43 -8.29 -5.05
C PHE A 88 -20.23 -9.82 -5.15
N ASP A 89 -21.33 -10.56 -5.17
CA ASP A 89 -21.33 -12.03 -5.34
C ASP A 89 -21.65 -12.44 -6.76
N ASP A 90 -22.65 -11.78 -7.34
CA ASP A 90 -23.12 -12.05 -8.69
C ASP A 90 -22.46 -11.06 -9.65
N PHE A 91 -21.28 -11.42 -10.11
CA PHE A 91 -20.56 -10.66 -11.13
C PHE A 91 -20.42 -11.51 -12.38
N GLU A 92 -21.08 -11.10 -13.44
CA GLU A 92 -20.82 -11.66 -14.77
C GLU A 92 -19.50 -11.11 -15.30
N VAL A 93 -18.61 -11.99 -15.71
CA VAL A 93 -17.35 -11.57 -16.35
C VAL A 93 -17.71 -10.97 -17.69
N LEU A 94 -17.59 -9.64 -17.79
CA LEU A 94 -17.80 -8.91 -19.03
C LEU A 94 -16.50 -8.84 -19.84
N ASP A 95 -16.61 -8.37 -21.08
CA ASP A 95 -15.47 -8.02 -21.90
C ASP A 95 -14.60 -6.99 -21.16
N LYS A 96 -13.28 -7.17 -21.26
CA LYS A 96 -12.29 -6.30 -20.59
C LYS A 96 -12.40 -4.84 -21.05
N ASN A 97 -12.89 -4.60 -22.25
CA ASN A 97 -13.02 -3.28 -22.87
C ASN A 97 -14.43 -2.68 -22.69
N GLU A 98 -15.35 -3.39 -22.02
CA GLU A 98 -16.67 -2.88 -21.72
C GLU A 98 -16.75 -2.28 -20.30
N VAL A 99 -17.55 -1.22 -20.17
CA VAL A 99 -17.86 -0.61 -18.87
C VAL A 99 -18.94 -1.41 -18.16
N ASN A 100 -18.81 -1.54 -16.84
CA ASN A 100 -19.75 -2.31 -16.02
C ASN A 100 -20.27 -1.48 -14.84
N ALA A 101 -21.56 -1.51 -14.59
CA ALA A 101 -22.20 -0.73 -13.52
C ALA A 101 -21.65 -1.09 -12.12
N LYS A 102 -21.33 -2.37 -11.84
CA LYS A 102 -20.78 -2.80 -10.55
C LYS A 102 -19.32 -2.32 -10.39
N GLU A 103 -18.55 -2.28 -11.48
CA GLU A 103 -17.22 -1.68 -11.47
C GLU A 103 -17.28 -0.18 -11.16
N VAL A 104 -18.20 0.54 -11.79
CA VAL A 104 -18.44 1.97 -11.53
C VAL A 104 -18.92 2.20 -10.10
N GLU A 105 -19.81 1.36 -9.58
CA GLU A 105 -20.26 1.44 -8.19
C GLU A 105 -19.10 1.23 -7.21
N LEU A 106 -18.22 0.29 -7.49
CA LEU A 106 -17.00 0.07 -6.70
C LEU A 106 -16.03 1.25 -6.81
N LEU A 107 -15.85 1.80 -8.00
CA LEU A 107 -15.02 3.00 -8.20
C LEU A 107 -15.52 4.19 -7.37
N VAL A 108 -16.83 4.43 -7.34
CA VAL A 108 -17.44 5.45 -6.48
C VAL A 108 -17.09 5.19 -5.01
N TRP A 109 -17.19 3.92 -4.57
CA TRP A 109 -16.79 3.56 -3.20
C TRP A 109 -15.30 3.82 -2.95
N ILE A 110 -14.40 3.45 -3.86
CA ILE A 110 -12.95 3.69 -3.73
C ILE A 110 -12.66 5.18 -3.61
N VAL A 111 -13.25 6.02 -4.45
CA VAL A 111 -13.07 7.49 -4.41
C VAL A 111 -13.56 8.07 -3.09
N LEU A 112 -14.69 7.61 -2.59
CA LEU A 112 -15.21 8.08 -1.31
C LEU A 112 -14.33 7.61 -0.14
N SER A 113 -14.04 6.32 -0.06
CA SER A 113 -13.37 5.73 1.09
C SER A 113 -11.93 6.23 1.27
N ARG A 114 -11.19 6.48 0.18
CA ARG A 114 -9.83 7.02 0.27
C ARG A 114 -9.73 8.44 0.84
N ASN A 115 -10.86 9.18 0.85
CA ASN A 115 -10.94 10.50 1.47
C ASN A 115 -11.38 10.45 2.94
N PHE A 116 -11.61 9.25 3.50
CA PHE A 116 -12.05 9.04 4.87
C PHE A 116 -11.38 7.76 5.43
N ASP A 117 -10.07 7.82 5.61
CA ASP A 117 -9.24 6.72 6.08
C ASP A 117 -9.50 6.33 7.53
N ASP A 118 -10.02 7.28 8.35
CA ASP A 118 -10.37 7.08 9.77
C ASP A 118 -11.69 6.33 10.00
N ARG A 119 -12.44 6.03 8.93
CA ARG A 119 -13.74 5.37 9.03
C ARG A 119 -14.10 4.54 7.81
N PHE A 120 -14.84 3.49 8.03
CA PHE A 120 -15.43 2.72 6.93
C PHE A 120 -16.76 3.37 6.49
N LEU A 121 -16.86 3.68 5.20
CA LEU A 121 -18.07 4.21 4.58
C LEU A 121 -18.70 3.14 3.67
N ASN A 122 -19.99 2.89 3.83
CA ASN A 122 -20.73 2.03 2.92
C ASN A 122 -22.09 2.64 2.54
N PRO A 123 -22.12 3.79 1.83
CA PRO A 123 -23.35 4.45 1.41
C PRO A 123 -23.97 3.75 0.20
N LEU A 124 -24.51 2.53 0.39
CA LEU A 124 -24.95 1.63 -0.68
C LEU A 124 -25.89 2.31 -1.68
N ALA A 125 -27.00 2.92 -1.22
CA ALA A 125 -27.98 3.54 -2.11
C ALA A 125 -27.40 4.73 -2.90
N MET A 126 -26.46 5.49 -2.29
CA MET A 126 -25.80 6.59 -2.98
C MET A 126 -24.81 6.09 -4.03
N ARG A 127 -24.03 5.04 -3.74
CA ARG A 127 -23.11 4.42 -4.71
C ARG A 127 -23.86 3.91 -5.93
N GLU A 128 -24.95 3.15 -5.71
CA GLU A 128 -25.78 2.58 -6.76
C GLU A 128 -26.42 3.70 -7.61
N SER A 129 -26.96 4.73 -6.97
CA SER A 129 -27.53 5.89 -7.69
C SER A 129 -26.48 6.63 -8.51
N ALA A 130 -25.30 6.88 -7.95
CA ALA A 130 -24.21 7.52 -8.67
C ALA A 130 -23.74 6.68 -9.87
N ALA A 131 -23.57 5.38 -9.69
CA ALA A 131 -23.18 4.47 -10.76
C ALA A 131 -24.18 4.47 -11.90
N ASN A 132 -25.47 4.46 -11.62
CA ASN A 132 -26.52 4.50 -12.66
C ASN A 132 -26.41 5.80 -13.49
N HIS A 133 -26.27 6.95 -12.86
CA HIS A 133 -26.11 8.23 -13.59
C HIS A 133 -24.82 8.31 -14.38
N ILE A 134 -23.73 7.72 -13.88
CA ILE A 134 -22.45 7.63 -14.60
C ILE A 134 -22.60 6.72 -15.82
N MET A 135 -23.20 5.56 -15.65
CA MET A 135 -23.42 4.60 -16.75
C MET A 135 -24.26 5.18 -17.88
N GLU A 136 -25.30 6.00 -17.57
CA GLU A 136 -26.06 6.73 -18.59
C GLU A 136 -25.14 7.52 -19.52
N VAL A 137 -24.10 8.17 -18.98
CA VAL A 137 -23.15 8.96 -19.77
C VAL A 137 -22.18 8.07 -20.55
N LEU A 138 -21.60 7.04 -19.89
CA LEU A 138 -20.57 6.18 -20.49
C LEU A 138 -21.10 5.31 -21.63
N THR A 139 -22.40 5.04 -21.67
CA THR A 139 -23.06 4.24 -22.71
C THR A 139 -23.67 5.07 -23.84
N GLU A 140 -23.59 6.41 -23.78
CA GLU A 140 -24.11 7.31 -24.82
C GLU A 140 -23.14 7.47 -26.01
N ASP A 141 -21.84 7.20 -25.84
CA ASP A 141 -20.81 7.46 -26.85
C ASP A 141 -20.41 6.17 -27.61
N ASP A 142 -20.66 6.16 -28.92
CA ASP A 142 -20.27 5.05 -29.81
C ASP A 142 -18.84 5.25 -30.39
N ASP A 143 -18.36 6.50 -30.51
CA ASP A 143 -17.03 6.85 -31.03
C ASP A 143 -16.13 7.29 -29.85
N VAL A 144 -15.13 6.49 -29.53
CA VAL A 144 -14.22 6.73 -28.39
C VAL A 144 -12.80 6.95 -28.91
N ASP A 145 -12.21 8.10 -28.54
CA ASP A 145 -10.79 8.36 -28.80
C ASP A 145 -9.90 7.55 -27.85
N VAL A 146 -8.85 6.94 -28.37
CA VAL A 146 -7.84 6.26 -27.55
C VAL A 146 -6.71 7.22 -27.19
N ASN A 147 -6.14 7.07 -26.00
CA ASN A 147 -4.99 7.84 -25.54
C ASN A 147 -3.68 7.09 -25.86
N ASP A 148 -3.28 7.11 -27.14
CA ASP A 148 -2.05 6.46 -27.59
C ASP A 148 -0.81 6.93 -26.80
N SER A 149 -0.77 8.21 -26.40
CA SER A 149 0.37 8.75 -25.66
C SER A 149 0.51 8.15 -24.26
N LEU A 150 -0.60 7.86 -23.59
CA LEU A 150 -0.59 7.20 -22.28
C LEU A 150 -0.28 5.71 -22.46
N TYR A 151 -0.84 5.07 -23.46
CA TYR A 151 -0.55 3.68 -23.82
C TYR A 151 0.94 3.48 -24.12
N ASP A 152 1.51 4.31 -25.00
CA ASP A 152 2.94 4.26 -25.38
C ASP A 152 3.86 4.53 -24.18
N PHE A 153 3.47 5.41 -23.27
CA PHE A 153 4.24 5.68 -22.05
C PHE A 153 4.41 4.41 -21.20
N ILE A 154 3.43 3.52 -21.19
CA ILE A 154 3.40 2.31 -20.36
C ILE A 154 3.97 1.11 -21.13
N TYR A 155 3.57 0.91 -22.40
CA TYR A 155 3.74 -0.36 -23.11
C TYR A 155 4.74 -0.32 -24.26
N ASN A 156 5.40 0.83 -24.51
CA ASN A 156 6.43 0.89 -25.54
C ASN A 156 7.54 -0.14 -25.26
N GLU A 157 7.97 -0.89 -26.28
CA GLU A 157 8.99 -1.93 -26.19
C GLU A 157 10.30 -1.43 -25.55
N ASP A 158 10.71 -0.20 -25.90
CA ASP A 158 11.86 0.45 -25.29
C ASP A 158 11.70 0.68 -23.78
N VAL A 159 10.47 0.91 -23.29
CA VAL A 159 10.17 1.07 -21.86
C VAL A 159 10.29 -0.26 -21.15
N ALA A 160 9.67 -1.30 -21.71
CA ALA A 160 9.64 -2.63 -21.12
C ALA A 160 11.03 -3.32 -21.03
N ASN A 161 11.99 -2.89 -21.87
CA ASN A 161 13.34 -3.46 -21.90
C ASN A 161 14.41 -2.60 -21.21
N ASP A 162 14.08 -1.40 -20.74
CA ASP A 162 14.99 -0.48 -20.07
C ASP A 162 14.46 -0.12 -18.67
N TYR A 163 15.10 -0.60 -17.63
CA TYR A 163 14.67 -0.34 -16.25
C TYR A 163 14.49 1.15 -15.94
N PHE A 164 15.37 2.04 -16.42
CA PHE A 164 15.28 3.46 -16.11
C PHE A 164 14.11 4.16 -16.80
N LYS A 165 13.68 3.67 -17.97
CA LYS A 165 12.44 4.11 -18.61
C LYS A 165 11.22 3.55 -17.87
N LEU A 166 11.25 2.24 -17.55
CA LEU A 166 10.24 1.55 -16.78
C LEU A 166 10.01 2.19 -15.39
N LYS A 167 11.09 2.60 -14.71
CA LYS A 167 11.03 3.29 -13.42
C LYS A 167 10.13 4.53 -13.44
N ARG A 168 10.06 5.25 -14.55
CA ARG A 168 9.14 6.40 -14.69
C ARG A 168 7.67 5.98 -14.61
N VAL A 169 7.35 4.81 -15.15
CA VAL A 169 6.01 4.22 -15.05
C VAL A 169 5.73 3.81 -13.60
N LEU A 170 6.68 3.13 -12.94
CA LEU A 170 6.54 2.73 -11.53
C LEU A 170 6.32 3.94 -10.61
N ILE A 171 7.04 5.04 -10.82
CA ILE A 171 6.87 6.29 -10.08
C ILE A 171 5.49 6.92 -10.33
N TRP A 172 5.01 6.88 -11.59
CA TRP A 172 3.70 7.43 -11.93
C TRP A 172 2.54 6.65 -11.30
N LEU A 173 2.64 5.31 -11.20
CA LEU A 173 1.55 4.45 -10.69
C LEU A 173 0.97 4.95 -9.36
N ARG A 174 1.79 5.47 -8.45
CA ARG A 174 1.33 6.06 -7.18
C ARG A 174 0.26 7.13 -7.37
N ARG A 175 0.33 7.87 -8.48
CA ARG A 175 -0.59 8.97 -8.79
C ARG A 175 -1.78 8.55 -9.64
N SER A 176 -1.76 7.33 -10.20
CA SER A 176 -2.86 6.87 -11.06
C SER A 176 -4.19 6.86 -10.29
N TYR A 177 -5.28 7.08 -11.01
CA TYR A 177 -6.62 7.31 -10.46
C TYR A 177 -7.10 6.23 -9.47
N LEU A 178 -6.71 4.97 -9.70
CA LEU A 178 -7.09 3.84 -8.86
C LEU A 178 -6.15 3.64 -7.66
N LEU A 179 -4.85 3.94 -7.84
CA LEU A 179 -3.82 3.60 -6.86
C LEU A 179 -3.48 4.74 -5.90
N CYS A 180 -3.82 6.00 -6.24
CA CYS A 180 -3.55 7.15 -5.40
C CYS A 180 -4.35 7.15 -4.09
N SER A 181 -3.78 7.73 -3.05
CA SER A 181 -4.48 8.01 -1.79
C SER A 181 -3.76 9.05 -0.96
N PRO A 182 -4.45 9.78 -0.05
CA PRO A 182 -3.81 10.67 0.92
C PRO A 182 -2.74 9.96 1.75
N LEU A 183 -2.98 8.75 2.23
CA LEU A 183 -1.99 7.94 2.99
C LEU A 183 -0.71 7.69 2.18
N SER A 184 -0.83 7.40 0.89
CA SER A 184 0.34 7.24 0.03
C SER A 184 1.09 8.55 -0.17
N ASP A 185 0.38 9.68 -0.19
CA ASP A 185 1.00 11.00 -0.29
C ASP A 185 1.69 11.40 1.02
N GLU A 186 1.10 11.14 2.19
CA GLU A 186 1.73 11.34 3.50
C GLU A 186 3.02 10.51 3.62
N ARG A 187 2.97 9.23 3.25
CA ARG A 187 4.15 8.37 3.25
C ARG A 187 5.24 8.89 2.30
N PHE A 188 4.85 9.38 1.13
CA PHE A 188 5.79 9.99 0.20
C PHE A 188 6.45 11.25 0.78
N GLU A 189 5.71 12.10 1.47
CA GLU A 189 6.26 13.29 2.15
C GLU A 189 7.29 12.90 3.24
N GLU A 190 7.08 11.80 3.97
CA GLU A 190 8.07 11.27 4.92
C GLU A 190 9.39 10.91 4.22
N TYR A 191 9.32 10.24 3.07
CA TYR A 191 10.52 9.98 2.25
C TYR A 191 11.17 11.28 1.79
N LEU A 192 10.39 12.22 1.29
CA LEU A 192 10.90 13.51 0.82
C LEU A 192 11.61 14.28 1.94
N ASP A 193 11.02 14.39 3.11
CA ASP A 193 11.60 15.07 4.27
C ASP A 193 12.91 14.42 4.72
N SER A 194 13.01 13.10 4.65
CA SER A 194 14.25 12.39 4.99
C SER A 194 15.43 12.77 4.09
N TYR A 195 15.15 13.07 2.82
CA TYR A 195 16.17 13.48 1.84
C TYR A 195 16.41 14.99 1.81
N LEU A 196 15.41 15.83 2.09
CA LEU A 196 15.56 17.30 2.08
C LEU A 196 16.60 17.84 3.05
N SER A 197 16.90 17.09 4.12
CA SER A 197 17.96 17.45 5.07
C SER A 197 19.39 17.35 4.49
N ARG A 198 19.56 16.67 3.34
CA ARG A 198 20.87 16.31 2.77
C ARG A 198 21.06 16.74 1.32
N PHE A 199 19.97 16.94 0.57
CA PHE A 199 19.99 17.13 -0.88
C PHE A 199 19.19 18.37 -1.29
N SER A 200 19.46 18.89 -2.50
CA SER A 200 18.61 19.91 -3.10
C SER A 200 17.19 19.39 -3.31
N LYS A 201 16.20 20.29 -3.39
CA LYS A 201 14.79 19.91 -3.54
C LYS A 201 14.54 18.97 -4.73
N GLY A 202 15.22 19.18 -5.87
CA GLY A 202 15.07 18.34 -7.06
C GLY A 202 15.66 16.94 -6.87
N GLU A 203 16.84 16.85 -6.26
CA GLU A 203 17.48 15.57 -5.95
C GLU A 203 16.69 14.81 -4.88
N ALA A 204 16.26 15.50 -3.82
CA ALA A 204 15.44 14.91 -2.77
C ALA A 204 14.13 14.31 -3.33
N ALA A 205 13.44 15.03 -4.23
CA ALA A 205 12.23 14.53 -4.88
C ALA A 205 12.52 13.27 -5.71
N TYR A 206 13.58 13.28 -6.52
CA TYR A 206 13.97 12.11 -7.32
C TYR A 206 14.29 10.88 -6.45
N TYR A 207 15.00 11.08 -5.33
CA TYR A 207 15.34 9.99 -4.43
C TYR A 207 14.13 9.47 -3.66
N ALA A 208 13.25 10.37 -3.21
CA ALA A 208 12.00 10.00 -2.57
C ALA A 208 11.09 9.20 -3.50
N GLU A 209 10.90 9.65 -4.75
CA GLU A 209 10.11 8.94 -5.77
C GLU A 209 10.69 7.56 -6.06
N THR A 210 12.02 7.45 -6.15
CA THR A 210 12.71 6.18 -6.38
C THR A 210 12.52 5.22 -5.20
N ALA A 211 12.76 5.67 -3.98
CA ALA A 211 12.63 4.85 -2.78
C ALA A 211 11.17 4.42 -2.57
N PHE A 212 10.22 5.34 -2.69
CA PHE A 212 8.80 5.06 -2.55
C PHE A 212 8.33 4.00 -3.54
N SER A 213 8.70 4.10 -4.84
CA SER A 213 8.27 3.16 -5.88
C SER A 213 8.77 1.72 -5.66
N MET A 214 9.79 1.53 -4.81
CA MET A 214 10.39 0.23 -4.52
C MET A 214 10.07 -0.32 -3.13
N ARG A 215 9.52 0.51 -2.24
CA ARG A 215 9.37 0.15 -0.82
C ARG A 215 7.96 0.32 -0.28
N SER A 216 7.05 0.89 -1.06
CA SER A 216 5.71 1.19 -0.58
C SER A 216 4.66 0.52 -1.45
N GLU A 217 3.78 -0.21 -0.79
CA GLU A 217 2.58 -0.74 -1.39
C GLU A 217 1.61 0.40 -1.69
N ILE A 218 0.86 0.24 -2.80
CA ILE A 218 -0.09 1.23 -3.27
C ILE A 218 -1.42 0.58 -3.68
N GLY A 219 -2.44 1.40 -3.79
CA GLY A 219 -3.75 1.01 -4.30
C GLY A 219 -4.58 0.14 -3.36
N PRO A 220 -5.78 -0.25 -3.79
CA PRO A 220 -6.77 -0.92 -2.95
C PRO A 220 -6.38 -2.34 -2.53
N MET A 221 -5.39 -2.95 -3.20
CA MET A 221 -4.89 -4.29 -2.86
C MET A 221 -3.59 -4.26 -2.05
N ALA A 222 -3.06 -3.09 -1.70
CA ALA A 222 -1.78 -2.95 -1.00
C ALA A 222 -0.67 -3.77 -1.66
N GLU A 223 -0.35 -3.44 -2.90
CA GLU A 223 0.66 -4.16 -3.70
C GLU A 223 1.78 -3.23 -4.15
N MET A 224 2.95 -3.79 -4.37
CA MET A 224 4.10 -3.04 -4.87
C MET A 224 3.86 -2.53 -6.31
N PRO A 225 4.34 -1.32 -6.67
CA PRO A 225 4.15 -0.76 -8.01
C PRO A 225 4.56 -1.69 -9.16
N HIS A 226 5.66 -2.44 -9.03
CA HIS A 226 6.10 -3.37 -10.05
C HIS A 226 5.16 -4.57 -10.24
N LEU A 227 4.47 -5.01 -9.18
CA LEU A 227 3.47 -6.07 -9.25
C LEU A 227 2.16 -5.59 -9.88
N TRP A 228 1.78 -4.32 -9.66
CA TRP A 228 0.67 -3.70 -10.41
C TRP A 228 0.98 -3.65 -11.91
N LEU A 229 2.17 -3.20 -12.27
CA LEU A 229 2.58 -3.12 -13.68
C LEU A 229 2.71 -4.51 -14.32
N ALA A 230 3.16 -5.51 -13.56
CA ALA A 230 3.22 -6.90 -14.03
C ALA A 230 1.84 -7.41 -14.46
N ASP A 231 0.80 -7.16 -13.65
CA ASP A 231 -0.56 -7.56 -14.00
C ASP A 231 -1.14 -6.72 -15.15
N MET A 232 -0.84 -5.42 -15.23
CA MET A 232 -1.21 -4.61 -16.40
C MET A 232 -0.59 -5.17 -17.71
N TYR A 233 0.67 -5.59 -17.67
CA TYR A 233 1.32 -6.24 -18.82
C TYR A 233 0.69 -7.59 -19.14
N LEU A 234 0.34 -8.39 -18.12
CA LEU A 234 -0.34 -9.67 -18.31
C LEU A 234 -1.72 -9.47 -18.98
N GLU A 235 -2.48 -8.47 -18.54
CA GLU A 235 -3.78 -8.13 -19.10
C GLU A 235 -3.69 -7.65 -20.57
N ASN A 236 -2.55 -7.09 -20.97
CA ASN A 236 -2.23 -6.70 -22.34
C ASN A 236 -1.47 -7.78 -23.15
N ASN A 237 -1.49 -9.04 -22.70
CA ASN A 237 -0.85 -10.20 -23.34
C ASN A 237 0.69 -10.11 -23.46
N MET A 238 1.34 -9.33 -22.59
CA MET A 238 2.79 -9.17 -22.51
C MET A 238 3.35 -10.03 -21.36
N SER A 239 3.19 -11.35 -21.46
CA SER A 239 3.53 -12.29 -20.39
C SER A 239 5.03 -12.33 -20.05
N GLY A 240 5.90 -12.15 -21.04
CA GLY A 240 7.35 -12.14 -20.83
C GLY A 240 7.81 -10.91 -20.03
N GLU A 241 7.23 -9.75 -20.30
CA GLU A 241 7.49 -8.50 -19.59
C GLU A 241 6.89 -8.54 -18.18
N SER A 242 5.71 -9.12 -18.03
CA SER A 242 5.08 -9.39 -16.72
C SER A 242 5.97 -10.26 -15.85
N GLU A 243 6.57 -11.33 -16.38
CA GLU A 243 7.49 -12.21 -15.65
C GLU A 243 8.76 -11.47 -15.19
N LYS A 244 9.34 -10.60 -16.06
CA LYS A 244 10.49 -9.77 -15.67
C LYS A 244 10.17 -8.86 -14.47
N LEU A 245 8.98 -8.26 -14.45
CA LEU A 245 8.53 -7.41 -13.34
C LEU A 245 8.24 -8.20 -12.07
N THR A 246 7.60 -9.34 -12.18
CA THR A 246 7.33 -10.22 -11.04
C THR A 246 8.62 -10.70 -10.37
N ASN A 247 9.68 -10.90 -11.16
CA ASN A 247 11.00 -11.33 -10.69
C ASN A 247 11.96 -10.17 -10.36
N LEU A 248 11.50 -8.92 -10.43
CA LEU A 248 12.32 -7.75 -10.07
C LEU A 248 12.81 -7.90 -8.63
N LYS A 249 14.13 -7.72 -8.42
CA LYS A 249 14.73 -7.75 -7.08
C LYS A 249 15.19 -6.36 -6.71
N TYR A 250 15.02 -6.02 -5.46
CA TYR A 250 15.41 -4.75 -4.90
C TYR A 250 16.19 -4.96 -3.60
N CYS A 251 17.32 -4.29 -3.49
CA CYS A 251 18.05 -4.14 -2.24
C CYS A 251 17.89 -2.67 -1.81
N GLN A 252 17.32 -2.47 -0.63
CA GLN A 252 17.07 -1.13 -0.10
C GLN A 252 18.38 -0.37 0.13
N GLN A 253 18.26 0.92 0.31
CA GLN A 253 19.42 1.77 0.57
C GLN A 253 20.13 1.35 1.85
N GLU A 254 21.35 0.84 1.69
CA GLU A 254 22.22 0.49 2.80
C GLU A 254 23.69 0.83 2.52
N ILE A 255 24.57 0.54 3.48
CA ILE A 255 26.01 0.77 3.33
C ILE A 255 26.68 -0.55 2.96
N PHE A 256 27.40 -0.53 1.85
CA PHE A 256 28.15 -1.67 1.32
C PHE A 256 29.64 -1.46 1.47
N GLU A 257 30.39 -2.53 1.66
CA GLU A 257 31.82 -2.58 1.43
C GLU A 257 32.11 -2.91 -0.05
N VAL A 258 33.00 -2.15 -0.69
CA VAL A 258 33.50 -2.46 -2.04
C VAL A 258 34.63 -3.49 -1.90
N ILE A 259 34.32 -4.77 -2.10
CA ILE A 259 35.28 -5.88 -1.92
C ILE A 259 36.14 -6.13 -3.14
N ASP A 260 35.65 -5.76 -4.33
CA ASP A 260 36.43 -5.77 -5.57
C ASP A 260 35.92 -4.71 -6.55
N ALA A 261 36.82 -4.13 -7.34
CA ALA A 261 36.48 -3.13 -8.36
C ALA A 261 37.55 -3.08 -9.44
N ASP A 262 37.12 -3.07 -10.71
CA ASP A 262 37.93 -2.81 -11.89
C ASP A 262 37.24 -1.74 -12.78
N SER A 263 37.73 -1.56 -14.02
CA SER A 263 37.17 -0.57 -14.95
C SER A 263 35.79 -0.94 -15.49
N GLU A 264 35.34 -2.19 -15.36
CA GLU A 264 34.09 -2.68 -15.92
C GLU A 264 33.07 -3.02 -14.84
N TYR A 265 33.51 -3.60 -13.71
CA TYR A 265 32.65 -4.12 -12.66
C TYR A 265 33.08 -3.71 -11.25
N VAL A 266 32.12 -3.69 -10.36
CA VAL A 266 32.30 -3.56 -8.93
C VAL A 266 31.52 -4.67 -8.22
N VAL A 267 32.10 -5.20 -7.12
CA VAL A 267 31.44 -6.15 -6.23
C VAL A 267 31.25 -5.46 -4.88
N LEU A 268 29.99 -5.31 -4.51
CA LEU A 268 29.56 -4.74 -3.24
C LEU A 268 29.18 -5.86 -2.28
N LYS A 269 29.53 -5.72 -1.00
CA LYS A 269 29.16 -6.62 0.07
C LYS A 269 28.28 -5.92 1.08
N SER A 270 27.09 -6.48 1.36
CA SER A 270 26.15 -5.94 2.35
C SER A 270 26.58 -6.24 3.79
N SER A 271 25.84 -5.67 4.74
CA SER A 271 26.03 -5.97 6.15
C SER A 271 25.61 -7.40 6.55
N ASP A 272 24.81 -8.08 5.71
CA ASP A 272 24.42 -9.51 5.91
C ASP A 272 25.35 -10.49 5.18
N ASP A 273 26.49 -10.02 4.68
CA ASP A 273 27.47 -10.82 3.92
C ASP A 273 27.01 -11.24 2.51
N GLU A 274 25.93 -10.66 1.96
CA GLU A 274 25.54 -10.88 0.58
C GLU A 274 26.39 -10.08 -0.41
N GLU A 275 26.65 -10.64 -1.59
CA GLU A 275 27.47 -10.02 -2.63
C GLU A 275 26.63 -9.60 -3.85
N TYR A 276 26.89 -8.38 -4.33
CA TYR A 276 26.20 -7.75 -5.46
C TYR A 276 27.20 -7.32 -6.51
N LYS A 277 27.08 -7.86 -7.73
CA LYS A 277 27.92 -7.48 -8.86
C LYS A 277 27.19 -6.46 -9.74
N LEU A 278 27.83 -5.30 -9.97
CA LEU A 278 27.32 -4.19 -10.78
C LEU A 278 28.33 -3.77 -11.83
N LYS A 279 27.88 -3.07 -12.89
CA LYS A 279 28.78 -2.33 -13.76
C LYS A 279 29.37 -1.14 -13.02
N ASN A 280 30.69 -0.92 -13.17
CA ASN A 280 31.36 0.21 -12.55
C ASN A 280 31.15 1.51 -13.33
N VAL A 281 30.03 2.18 -13.10
CA VAL A 281 29.68 3.47 -13.74
C VAL A 281 30.16 4.69 -12.94
N TYR A 282 30.72 4.50 -11.73
CA TYR A 282 31.22 5.54 -10.83
C TYR A 282 32.60 5.17 -10.28
N PRO A 283 33.67 5.12 -11.13
CA PRO A 283 34.99 4.64 -10.70
C PRO A 283 35.64 5.50 -9.61
N ASP A 284 35.26 6.78 -9.49
CA ASP A 284 35.73 7.67 -8.44
C ASP A 284 35.08 7.38 -7.06
N ILE A 285 33.98 6.64 -7.03
CA ILE A 285 33.24 6.28 -5.83
C ILE A 285 33.48 4.80 -5.50
N PHE A 286 33.39 3.93 -6.50
CA PHE A 286 33.54 2.49 -6.36
C PHE A 286 35.03 2.08 -6.56
N TYR A 287 35.78 2.04 -5.47
CA TYR A 287 37.13 1.50 -5.48
C TYR A 287 37.32 0.51 -4.31
N LYS A 288 38.13 -0.50 -4.51
CA LYS A 288 38.33 -1.58 -3.55
C LYS A 288 38.71 -1.07 -2.16
N GLY A 289 38.00 -1.51 -1.15
CA GLY A 289 38.16 -1.12 0.25
C GLY A 289 37.43 0.18 0.62
N SER A 290 36.70 0.81 -0.32
CA SER A 290 35.79 1.93 0.03
C SER A 290 34.47 1.42 0.59
N TYR A 291 33.74 2.30 1.23
CA TYR A 291 32.37 2.07 1.72
C TYR A 291 31.42 3.03 1.03
N VAL A 292 30.30 2.52 0.51
CA VAL A 292 29.34 3.30 -0.25
C VAL A 292 27.92 3.06 0.29
N CYS A 293 27.12 4.11 0.28
CA CYS A 293 25.68 4.01 0.51
C CYS A 293 25.00 3.99 -0.86
N ALA A 294 24.21 2.96 -1.13
CA ALA A 294 23.51 2.76 -2.39
C ALA A 294 22.20 2.00 -2.18
N ALA A 295 21.28 2.10 -3.14
CA ALA A 295 20.17 1.19 -3.32
C ALA A 295 20.37 0.44 -4.64
N LEU A 296 20.01 -0.82 -4.69
CA LEU A 296 20.29 -1.67 -5.85
C LEU A 296 19.00 -2.30 -6.39
N VAL A 297 18.97 -2.51 -7.70
CA VAL A 297 17.89 -3.20 -8.39
C VAL A 297 18.46 -4.21 -9.38
N LYS A 298 17.76 -5.33 -9.52
CA LYS A 298 18.02 -6.31 -10.57
C LYS A 298 16.75 -6.54 -11.37
N TYR A 299 16.77 -6.14 -12.63
CA TYR A 299 15.66 -6.28 -13.56
C TYR A 299 16.01 -7.29 -14.66
N ALA A 300 15.16 -8.29 -14.83
CA ALA A 300 15.38 -9.42 -15.71
C ALA A 300 16.70 -10.18 -15.42
N ASP A 301 17.39 -10.63 -16.45
CA ASP A 301 18.69 -11.33 -16.36
C ASP A 301 19.90 -10.39 -16.29
N ASN A 302 19.65 -9.08 -16.17
CA ASN A 302 20.72 -8.09 -16.05
C ASN A 302 21.54 -8.27 -14.77
N ASP A 303 22.74 -7.70 -14.74
CA ASP A 303 23.49 -7.50 -13.51
C ASP A 303 22.71 -6.54 -12.59
N TRP A 304 23.07 -6.48 -11.32
CA TRP A 304 22.57 -5.47 -10.42
C TRP A 304 22.91 -4.07 -10.93
N GLU A 305 22.03 -3.13 -10.72
CA GLU A 305 22.19 -1.72 -11.10
C GLU A 305 21.94 -0.82 -9.90
N ASN A 306 22.61 0.34 -9.88
CA ASN A 306 22.31 1.34 -8.86
C ASN A 306 20.94 1.96 -9.09
N ASN A 307 20.12 2.01 -8.05
CA ASN A 307 18.77 2.58 -8.09
C ASN A 307 18.64 3.84 -7.23
N GLY A 308 19.13 4.96 -7.71
CA GLY A 308 19.00 6.26 -7.05
C GLY A 308 20.30 6.78 -6.48
N VAL A 309 20.39 6.97 -5.18
CA VAL A 309 21.52 7.58 -4.50
C VAL A 309 22.73 6.67 -4.46
N VAL A 310 23.89 7.20 -4.80
CA VAL A 310 25.20 6.61 -4.47
C VAL A 310 26.08 7.69 -3.86
N PHE A 311 26.63 7.45 -2.69
CA PHE A 311 27.59 8.34 -2.09
C PHE A 311 28.59 7.60 -1.18
N ASN A 312 29.76 8.19 -1.00
CA ASN A 312 30.77 7.63 -0.10
C ASN A 312 30.27 7.56 1.34
N SER A 313 30.57 6.46 1.99
CA SER A 313 30.29 6.22 3.40
C SER A 313 31.58 5.90 4.16
N LYS A 314 31.46 5.54 5.43
CA LYS A 314 32.58 5.21 6.31
C LYS A 314 32.43 3.79 6.85
N LYS A 315 33.59 3.15 7.07
CA LYS A 315 33.65 1.82 7.71
C LYS A 315 32.89 1.77 9.04
N GLU A 316 33.02 2.79 9.87
CA GLU A 316 32.33 2.88 11.16
C GLU A 316 30.80 2.76 11.02
N MET A 317 30.21 3.37 9.98
CA MET A 317 28.77 3.29 9.73
C MET A 317 28.36 1.90 9.24
N TYR A 318 29.19 1.25 8.43
CA TYR A 318 28.99 -0.15 8.00
C TYR A 318 29.04 -1.11 9.19
N ASP A 319 30.07 -0.99 10.01
CA ASP A 319 30.26 -1.82 11.20
C ASP A 319 29.09 -1.64 12.19
N ASN A 320 28.60 -0.40 12.38
CA ASN A 320 27.46 -0.10 13.23
C ASN A 320 26.15 -0.71 12.71
N MET A 321 25.92 -0.71 11.39
CA MET A 321 24.74 -1.37 10.80
C MET A 321 24.79 -2.89 11.03
N HIS A 322 25.94 -3.50 10.74
CA HIS A 322 26.16 -4.93 10.95
C HIS A 322 25.96 -5.31 12.43
N GLU A 323 26.52 -4.55 13.36
CA GLU A 323 26.36 -4.80 14.79
C GLU A 323 24.91 -4.60 15.25
N HIS A 324 24.20 -3.60 14.73
CA HIS A 324 22.79 -3.35 15.04
C HIS A 324 21.89 -4.49 14.59
N GLN A 325 22.04 -4.98 13.37
CA GLN A 325 21.29 -6.13 12.86
C GLN A 325 21.58 -7.40 13.68
N ALA A 326 22.87 -7.66 13.99
CA ALA A 326 23.24 -8.78 14.83
C ALA A 326 22.67 -8.67 16.25
N GLU A 327 22.56 -7.47 16.82
CA GLU A 327 21.92 -7.25 18.14
C GLU A 327 20.42 -7.46 18.11
N LEU A 328 19.71 -7.00 17.07
CA LEU A 328 18.28 -7.28 16.90
C LEU A 328 18.00 -8.78 16.86
N LYS A 329 18.79 -9.53 16.08
CA LYS A 329 18.69 -10.99 16.02
C LYS A 329 18.95 -11.65 17.36
N ARG A 330 20.04 -11.28 18.04
CA ARG A 330 20.37 -11.79 19.39
C ARG A 330 19.28 -11.44 20.42
N SER A 331 18.73 -10.24 20.34
CA SER A 331 17.63 -9.81 21.22
C SER A 331 16.39 -10.68 21.03
N TYR A 332 16.00 -10.95 19.80
CA TYR A 332 14.89 -11.84 19.50
C TYR A 332 15.17 -13.27 19.98
N GLU A 333 16.32 -13.85 19.66
CA GLU A 333 16.73 -15.20 20.10
C GLU A 333 16.71 -15.35 21.63
N ARG A 334 17.00 -14.29 22.37
CA ARG A 334 16.93 -14.26 23.83
C ARG A 334 15.51 -14.12 24.37
N VAL A 335 14.74 -13.19 23.79
CA VAL A 335 13.41 -12.82 24.28
C VAL A 335 12.34 -13.84 23.90
N TYR A 336 12.42 -14.37 22.66
CA TYR A 336 11.40 -15.29 22.14
C TYR A 336 11.15 -16.53 23.02
N PRO A 337 12.18 -17.29 23.47
CA PRO A 337 11.97 -18.45 24.33
C PRO A 337 11.34 -18.08 25.69
N LEU A 338 11.73 -16.94 26.25
CA LEU A 338 11.19 -16.47 27.53
C LEU A 338 9.72 -16.08 27.39
N TYR A 339 9.38 -15.39 26.30
CA TYR A 339 8.01 -15.04 25.96
C TYR A 339 7.15 -16.30 25.79
N MET A 340 7.58 -17.25 24.95
CA MET A 340 6.83 -18.49 24.67
C MET A 340 6.66 -19.35 25.94
N LYS A 341 7.68 -19.42 26.79
CA LYS A 341 7.57 -20.07 28.10
C LYS A 341 6.53 -19.39 28.99
N ARG A 342 6.50 -18.05 29.00
CA ARG A 342 5.59 -17.28 29.85
C ARG A 342 4.15 -17.37 29.37
N THR A 343 3.92 -17.46 28.08
CA THR A 343 2.60 -17.54 27.43
C THR A 343 2.15 -18.99 27.17
N GLU A 344 2.85 -19.98 27.71
CA GLU A 344 2.56 -21.41 27.50
C GLU A 344 2.51 -21.78 25.99
N GLY A 345 3.44 -21.24 25.21
CA GLY A 345 3.55 -21.49 23.78
C GLY A 345 2.60 -20.66 22.89
N LYS A 346 1.96 -19.63 23.42
CA LYS A 346 1.03 -18.78 22.67
C LYS A 346 1.72 -17.49 22.19
N ARG A 347 1.47 -17.09 20.96
CA ARG A 347 1.99 -15.80 20.44
C ARG A 347 1.26 -14.58 21.00
N LEU A 348 0.04 -14.74 21.55
CA LEU A 348 -0.73 -13.68 22.18
C LEU A 348 -0.66 -13.79 23.70
N ALA A 349 -0.53 -12.65 24.39
CA ALA A 349 -0.64 -12.52 25.84
C ALA A 349 -1.67 -11.43 26.18
N PHE A 350 -2.57 -11.72 27.12
CA PHE A 350 -3.60 -10.76 27.55
C PHE A 350 -3.30 -10.32 28.99
N LEU A 351 -3.14 -9.02 29.17
CA LEU A 351 -2.72 -8.39 30.41
C LEU A 351 -3.83 -7.46 30.91
N TYR A 352 -3.98 -7.37 32.22
CA TYR A 352 -5.09 -6.65 32.85
C TYR A 352 -4.93 -5.12 32.78
N ASP A 353 -3.72 -4.65 33.03
CA ASP A 353 -3.40 -3.23 33.07
C ASP A 353 -1.91 -2.98 32.78
N THR A 354 -1.54 -1.71 32.69
CA THR A 354 -0.16 -1.28 32.44
C THR A 354 0.81 -1.71 33.54
N LYS A 355 0.34 -1.87 34.79
CA LYS A 355 1.18 -2.33 35.91
C LYS A 355 1.54 -3.79 35.75
N GLN A 356 0.57 -4.65 35.44
CA GLN A 356 0.81 -6.05 35.13
C GLN A 356 1.71 -6.20 33.91
N LEU A 357 1.53 -5.35 32.87
CA LEU A 357 2.41 -5.28 31.71
C LEU A 357 3.85 -4.98 32.13
N GLN A 358 4.07 -3.99 32.98
CA GLN A 358 5.41 -3.63 33.46
C GLN A 358 6.09 -4.77 34.24
N GLU A 359 5.35 -5.45 35.10
CA GLU A 359 5.84 -6.63 35.82
C GLU A 359 6.17 -7.78 34.85
N TRP A 360 5.31 -7.99 33.87
CA TRP A 360 5.49 -9.02 32.86
C TRP A 360 6.71 -8.74 31.98
N LEU A 361 6.92 -7.50 31.52
CA LEU A 361 8.08 -7.09 30.72
C LEU A 361 9.41 -7.30 31.47
N LYS A 362 9.47 -7.01 32.76
CA LYS A 362 10.67 -7.28 33.57
C LYS A 362 11.07 -8.75 33.57
N MET A 363 10.12 -9.67 33.39
CA MET A 363 10.38 -11.12 33.37
C MET A 363 10.76 -11.67 32.00
N VAL A 364 10.31 -11.03 30.89
CA VAL A 364 10.53 -11.52 29.53
C VAL A 364 11.58 -10.73 28.76
N ALA A 365 11.82 -9.48 29.13
CA ALA A 365 12.77 -8.58 28.47
C ALA A 365 13.74 -7.96 29.51
N GLU A 366 14.63 -8.78 30.02
CA GLU A 366 15.63 -8.36 31.00
C GLU A 366 16.52 -7.24 30.44
N GLY A 367 16.67 -6.14 31.21
CA GLY A 367 17.46 -4.98 30.82
C GLY A 367 16.69 -3.90 30.03
N MET A 368 15.42 -4.14 29.67
CA MET A 368 14.58 -3.12 29.04
C MET A 368 14.12 -2.06 30.04
N ASP A 369 14.11 -0.78 29.66
CA ASP A 369 13.45 0.28 30.44
C ASP A 369 11.91 0.14 30.34
N THR A 370 11.37 -0.69 31.20
CA THR A 370 9.94 -0.97 31.25
C THR A 370 9.09 0.26 31.61
N THR A 371 9.71 1.27 32.25
CA THR A 371 9.02 2.50 32.62
C THR A 371 8.78 3.37 31.38
N ALA A 372 9.77 3.50 30.52
CA ALA A 372 9.64 4.24 29.27
C ALA A 372 8.57 3.61 28.35
N VAL A 373 8.62 2.29 28.17
CA VAL A 373 7.64 1.54 27.36
C VAL A 373 6.21 1.73 27.87
N CYS A 374 5.99 1.64 29.19
CA CYS A 374 4.64 1.72 29.76
C CYS A 374 4.10 3.15 29.91
N ARG A 375 4.94 4.19 29.81
CA ARG A 375 4.55 5.59 30.06
C ARG A 375 3.46 6.08 29.10
N ASN A 376 3.53 5.68 27.86
CA ASN A 376 2.65 6.16 26.78
C ASN A 376 1.49 5.21 26.46
N LEU A 377 1.38 4.08 27.18
CA LEU A 377 0.29 3.14 26.97
C LEU A 377 -0.94 3.55 27.79
N PRO A 378 -2.16 3.46 27.25
CA PRO A 378 -3.38 3.75 27.97
C PRO A 378 -3.59 2.76 29.12
N SER A 379 -4.33 3.21 30.14
CA SER A 379 -4.76 2.34 31.23
C SER A 379 -5.81 1.32 30.73
N GLY A 380 -5.79 0.11 31.27
CA GLY A 380 -6.74 -0.95 30.95
C GLY A 380 -6.08 -2.18 30.32
N PRO A 381 -6.90 -3.11 29.84
CA PRO A 381 -6.41 -4.35 29.25
C PRO A 381 -5.49 -4.13 28.05
N GLN A 382 -4.47 -4.98 27.94
CA GLN A 382 -3.46 -4.92 26.90
C GLN A 382 -3.35 -6.30 26.22
N VAL A 383 -3.06 -6.30 24.92
CA VAL A 383 -2.61 -7.50 24.23
C VAL A 383 -1.15 -7.35 23.83
N GLY A 384 -0.35 -8.34 24.17
CA GLY A 384 1.03 -8.49 23.71
C GLY A 384 1.10 -9.57 22.62
N PHE A 385 1.97 -9.37 21.64
CA PHE A 385 2.23 -10.30 20.56
C PHE A 385 3.73 -10.36 20.30
N ILE A 386 4.26 -11.56 20.06
CA ILE A 386 5.68 -11.73 19.70
C ILE A 386 5.86 -11.80 18.21
N SER A 387 6.64 -10.85 17.67
CA SER A 387 7.06 -10.75 16.29
C SER A 387 8.51 -11.16 16.14
N GLU A 388 8.86 -11.80 15.03
CA GLU A 388 10.26 -12.13 14.72
C GLU A 388 11.09 -10.90 14.38
N LYS A 389 10.46 -9.87 13.84
CA LYS A 389 11.13 -8.64 13.42
C LYS A 389 11.04 -7.54 14.46
N ALA A 390 9.83 -7.24 14.93
CA ALA A 390 9.59 -6.12 15.85
C ALA A 390 9.69 -6.49 17.32
N GLY A 391 9.99 -7.76 17.68
CA GLY A 391 10.04 -8.21 19.06
C GLY A 391 8.66 -8.27 19.71
N ILE A 392 8.48 -7.68 20.89
CA ILE A 392 7.20 -7.67 21.60
C ILE A 392 6.40 -6.44 21.21
N ILE A 393 5.25 -6.66 20.59
CA ILE A 393 4.30 -5.65 20.16
C ILE A 393 3.16 -5.55 21.17
N PHE A 394 2.64 -4.35 21.42
CA PHE A 394 1.48 -4.10 22.25
C PHE A 394 0.38 -3.39 21.48
N ALA A 395 -0.86 -3.85 21.67
CA ALA A 395 -2.04 -3.26 21.04
C ALA A 395 -3.16 -3.05 22.10
N PRO A 396 -3.23 -1.87 22.71
CA PRO A 396 -4.19 -1.61 23.79
C PRO A 396 -5.62 -1.33 23.31
N LYS A 397 -5.79 -0.95 22.04
CA LYS A 397 -7.06 -0.43 21.52
C LYS A 397 -7.99 -1.50 20.92
N ILE A 398 -7.62 -2.79 20.97
CA ILE A 398 -8.32 -3.86 20.24
C ILE A 398 -8.59 -5.12 21.07
N VAL A 399 -8.29 -5.08 22.35
CA VAL A 399 -8.27 -6.30 23.19
C VAL A 399 -9.62 -7.01 23.25
N HIS A 400 -10.73 -6.27 23.27
CA HIS A 400 -12.08 -6.85 23.33
C HIS A 400 -12.55 -7.41 21.99
N ALA A 401 -11.94 -6.98 20.88
CA ALA A 401 -12.26 -7.45 19.55
C ALA A 401 -11.53 -8.74 19.14
N ILE A 402 -10.54 -9.20 19.93
CA ILE A 402 -9.78 -10.41 19.61
C ILE A 402 -10.54 -11.65 20.07
N LYS A 403 -11.07 -12.38 19.10
CA LYS A 403 -11.86 -13.62 19.26
C LYS A 403 -10.93 -14.82 19.49
N CYS A 404 -10.46 -14.95 20.74
CA CYS A 404 -9.53 -16.00 21.14
C CYS A 404 -10.02 -16.69 22.41
N ILE A 405 -9.99 -18.05 22.44
CA ILE A 405 -10.54 -18.85 23.54
C ILE A 405 -9.91 -18.55 24.91
N TYR A 406 -8.66 -18.09 24.92
CA TYR A 406 -7.94 -17.72 26.13
C TYR A 406 -7.90 -16.21 26.38
N ASN A 407 -8.62 -15.39 25.58
CA ASN A 407 -8.79 -13.97 25.82
C ASN A 407 -9.88 -13.75 26.89
N PRO A 408 -9.53 -13.32 28.12
CA PRO A 408 -10.51 -13.12 29.16
C PRO A 408 -11.38 -11.88 28.97
N TYR A 409 -11.03 -11.01 28.02
CA TYR A 409 -11.68 -9.71 27.76
C TYR A 409 -12.58 -9.74 26.52
N TYR A 410 -12.52 -10.77 25.71
CA TYR A 410 -13.30 -10.86 24.48
C TYR A 410 -14.79 -10.56 24.73
N GLY A 411 -15.30 -9.55 24.04
CA GLY A 411 -16.69 -9.10 24.14
C GLY A 411 -17.10 -8.54 25.51
N LYS A 412 -16.19 -8.35 26.46
CA LYS A 412 -16.51 -7.84 27.81
C LYS A 412 -16.41 -6.32 27.89
N CYS A 413 -17.08 -5.64 26.99
CA CYS A 413 -17.26 -4.19 26.97
C CYS A 413 -18.65 -3.85 26.44
N ASP A 414 -19.03 -2.58 26.43
CA ASP A 414 -20.28 -2.16 25.78
C ASP A 414 -20.21 -2.31 24.26
N ALA A 415 -21.37 -2.41 23.61
CA ALA A 415 -21.47 -2.62 22.18
C ALA A 415 -20.76 -1.51 21.35
N PRO A 416 -20.87 -0.22 21.66
CA PRO A 416 -20.14 0.83 20.96
C PRO A 416 -18.62 0.67 21.05
N THR A 417 -18.09 0.29 22.22
CA THR A 417 -16.65 0.03 22.40
C THR A 417 -16.20 -1.17 21.57
N LEU A 418 -16.97 -2.27 21.60
CA LEU A 418 -16.64 -3.46 20.80
C LEU A 418 -16.62 -3.14 19.30
N GLN A 419 -17.63 -2.41 18.81
CA GLN A 419 -17.70 -2.02 17.40
C GLN A 419 -16.50 -1.13 17.01
N ARG A 420 -16.17 -0.13 17.85
CA ARG A 420 -15.02 0.73 17.60
C ARG A 420 -13.73 -0.07 17.56
N GLU A 421 -13.44 -0.92 18.56
CA GLU A 421 -12.23 -1.74 18.57
C GLU A 421 -12.14 -2.70 17.39
N THR A 422 -13.26 -3.26 16.95
CA THR A 422 -13.32 -4.11 15.76
C THR A 422 -12.95 -3.33 14.50
N MET A 423 -13.48 -2.12 14.36
CA MET A 423 -13.16 -1.26 13.22
C MET A 423 -11.72 -0.76 13.29
N ASP A 424 -11.26 -0.29 14.46
CA ASP A 424 -9.87 0.14 14.67
C ASP A 424 -8.88 -0.97 14.32
N ALA A 425 -9.18 -2.21 14.68
CA ALA A 425 -8.34 -3.36 14.35
C ALA A 425 -8.10 -3.50 12.83
N VAL A 426 -9.06 -3.15 12.01
CA VAL A 426 -9.01 -3.35 10.56
C VAL A 426 -8.54 -2.09 9.81
N ILE A 427 -9.06 -0.93 10.16
CA ILE A 427 -8.83 0.30 9.37
C ILE A 427 -7.79 1.26 9.97
N ASN A 428 -7.61 1.26 11.31
CA ASN A 428 -6.71 2.21 11.97
C ASN A 428 -5.27 1.66 11.99
N ILE A 429 -4.39 2.33 11.27
CA ILE A 429 -2.97 1.96 11.17
C ILE A 429 -2.23 2.00 12.51
N GLU A 430 -2.66 2.86 13.45
CA GLU A 430 -2.07 2.97 14.78
C GLU A 430 -2.60 1.94 15.80
N ALA A 431 -3.64 1.18 15.45
CA ALA A 431 -4.27 0.26 16.40
C ALA A 431 -3.42 -0.98 16.66
N MET A 432 -2.74 -1.47 15.65
CA MET A 432 -1.85 -2.61 15.75
C MET A 432 -0.84 -2.68 14.59
N HIS A 433 0.22 -3.39 14.87
CA HIS A 433 1.26 -3.73 13.93
C HIS A 433 0.76 -4.68 12.80
N PRO A 434 1.22 -4.54 11.54
CA PRO A 434 0.80 -5.38 10.42
C PRO A 434 0.93 -6.90 10.68
N GLU A 435 2.02 -7.36 11.26
CA GLU A 435 2.22 -8.79 11.56
C GLU A 435 1.18 -9.34 12.54
N LEU A 436 0.77 -8.53 13.53
CA LEU A 436 -0.34 -8.90 14.43
C LEU A 436 -1.65 -8.97 13.66
N LEU A 437 -1.93 -8.02 12.77
CA LEU A 437 -3.13 -8.04 11.94
C LEU A 437 -3.18 -9.31 11.08
N HIS A 438 -2.10 -9.65 10.37
CA HIS A 438 -2.04 -10.86 9.55
C HIS A 438 -2.26 -12.12 10.39
N TYR A 439 -1.61 -12.20 11.56
CA TYR A 439 -1.82 -13.31 12.49
C TYR A 439 -3.28 -13.46 12.92
N LEU A 440 -3.97 -12.36 13.21
CA LEU A 440 -5.38 -12.37 13.61
C LEU A 440 -6.30 -12.74 12.45
N LEU A 441 -6.03 -12.25 11.22
CA LEU A 441 -6.79 -12.58 10.01
C LEU A 441 -6.65 -14.07 9.63
N GLU A 442 -5.43 -14.57 9.56
CA GLU A 442 -5.13 -15.97 9.22
C GLU A 442 -5.76 -16.98 10.20
N ASN A 443 -5.88 -16.59 11.47
CA ASN A 443 -6.46 -17.44 12.51
C ASN A 443 -7.95 -17.16 12.76
N ASN A 444 -8.61 -16.32 11.98
CA ASN A 444 -10.01 -15.89 12.16
C ASN A 444 -10.30 -15.39 13.59
N MET A 445 -9.38 -14.58 14.12
CA MET A 445 -9.41 -14.09 15.50
C MET A 445 -9.98 -12.67 15.64
N LEU A 446 -10.50 -12.05 14.59
CA LEU A 446 -11.17 -10.76 14.70
C LEU A 446 -12.67 -10.93 14.88
N GLN A 447 -13.25 -10.10 15.73
CA GLN A 447 -14.70 -10.00 15.92
C GLN A 447 -15.35 -9.58 14.60
N ASP A 448 -16.53 -10.14 14.31
CA ASP A 448 -17.34 -9.72 13.18
C ASP A 448 -17.74 -8.26 13.34
N GLY A 449 -17.44 -7.43 12.35
CA GLY A 449 -17.80 -6.02 12.35
C GLY A 449 -19.25 -5.82 11.97
N ASP A 450 -19.79 -4.67 12.31
CA ASP A 450 -21.14 -4.25 11.89
C ASP A 450 -21.03 -2.93 11.12
N LEU A 451 -21.23 -2.99 9.81
CA LEU A 451 -21.22 -1.84 8.90
C LEU A 451 -22.63 -1.27 8.69
N SER A 452 -23.48 -1.40 9.68
CA SER A 452 -24.92 -1.08 9.57
C SER A 452 -25.26 0.40 9.50
N SER A 453 -24.31 1.32 9.62
CA SER A 453 -24.61 2.76 9.61
C SER A 453 -25.35 3.25 8.36
N ASN A 454 -25.26 2.53 7.23
CA ASN A 454 -25.91 2.86 5.96
C ASN A 454 -26.51 1.64 5.24
N CYS A 455 -26.64 0.50 5.90
CA CYS A 455 -27.29 -0.70 5.35
C CYS A 455 -27.91 -1.52 6.48
N PRO A 456 -28.83 -2.47 6.20
CA PRO A 456 -29.35 -3.38 7.21
C PRO A 456 -28.22 -4.11 7.93
N SER A 457 -28.36 -4.24 9.26
CA SER A 457 -27.32 -4.79 10.16
C SER A 457 -26.81 -6.18 9.72
N GLU A 458 -27.71 -7.07 9.31
CA GLU A 458 -27.36 -8.42 8.82
C GLU A 458 -26.46 -8.33 7.56
N LEU A 459 -26.84 -7.51 6.58
CA LEU A 459 -26.07 -7.29 5.36
C LEU A 459 -24.73 -6.59 5.67
N GLY A 460 -24.71 -5.62 6.59
CA GLY A 460 -23.50 -4.93 7.00
C GLY A 460 -22.46 -5.87 7.61
N LYS A 461 -22.89 -6.81 8.43
CA LYS A 461 -22.03 -7.85 9.01
C LYS A 461 -21.48 -8.80 7.95
N GLU A 462 -22.35 -9.25 7.06
CA GLU A 462 -21.95 -10.15 5.98
C GLU A 462 -20.91 -9.48 5.06
N ILE A 463 -21.15 -8.25 4.62
CA ILE A 463 -20.24 -7.48 3.79
C ILE A 463 -18.87 -7.32 4.49
N PHE A 464 -18.87 -6.97 5.78
CA PHE A 464 -17.62 -6.83 6.53
C PHE A 464 -16.85 -8.14 6.61
N THR A 465 -17.51 -9.19 7.11
CA THR A 465 -16.86 -10.49 7.35
C THR A 465 -16.24 -11.07 6.09
N ARG A 466 -16.95 -10.95 4.96
CA ARG A 466 -16.48 -11.49 3.68
C ARG A 466 -15.39 -10.69 3.01
N ASN A 467 -15.23 -9.43 3.39
CA ASN A 467 -14.27 -8.51 2.76
C ASN A 467 -13.24 -7.95 3.75
N ILE A 468 -13.13 -8.53 4.94
CA ILE A 468 -12.30 -7.98 6.02
C ILE A 468 -10.84 -7.75 5.61
N ASP A 469 -10.24 -8.70 4.89
CA ASP A 469 -8.87 -8.57 4.39
C ASP A 469 -8.75 -7.48 3.31
N PHE A 470 -9.67 -7.44 2.35
CA PHE A 470 -9.70 -6.37 1.35
C PHE A 470 -9.88 -4.98 1.98
N ILE A 471 -10.77 -4.86 2.97
CA ILE A 471 -11.00 -3.61 3.70
C ILE A 471 -9.70 -3.19 4.41
N ALA A 472 -9.02 -4.12 5.07
CA ALA A 472 -7.75 -3.86 5.72
C ALA A 472 -6.66 -3.41 4.73
N ARG A 473 -6.50 -4.09 3.59
CA ARG A 473 -5.58 -3.69 2.51
C ARG A 473 -5.88 -2.29 2.02
N HIS A 474 -7.14 -2.01 1.71
CA HIS A 474 -7.57 -0.73 1.19
C HIS A 474 -7.29 0.44 2.14
N HIS A 475 -7.56 0.28 3.43
CA HIS A 475 -7.36 1.34 4.44
C HIS A 475 -5.92 1.45 4.93
N ARG A 476 -5.19 0.35 4.98
CA ARG A 476 -3.80 0.35 5.45
C ARG A 476 -2.77 0.52 4.35
N ARG A 477 -3.07 0.11 3.13
CA ARG A 477 -2.19 0.26 1.93
C ARG A 477 -0.73 -0.03 2.24
N HIS A 478 0.15 0.97 2.15
CA HIS A 478 1.59 0.86 2.39
C HIS A 478 1.98 0.34 3.79
N LEU A 479 1.07 0.31 4.75
CA LEU A 479 1.25 -0.26 6.07
C LEU A 479 0.59 -1.64 6.25
N TYR A 480 0.04 -2.22 5.21
CA TYR A 480 -0.53 -3.56 5.27
C TYR A 480 0.55 -4.65 5.30
N TRP A 481 1.61 -4.48 4.52
CA TRP A 481 2.76 -5.37 4.43
C TRP A 481 4.05 -4.78 5.01
N ASP A 482 3.99 -3.64 5.68
CA ASP A 482 5.17 -2.92 6.12
C ASP A 482 6.09 -3.81 6.95
N HIS A 483 7.33 -3.93 6.49
CA HIS A 483 8.37 -4.76 7.07
C HIS A 483 9.58 -3.94 7.56
N ASP A 484 9.50 -2.64 7.53
CA ASP A 484 10.55 -1.71 7.97
C ASP A 484 10.48 -1.52 9.50
N TYR A 485 11.08 -2.44 10.24
CA TYR A 485 11.20 -2.38 11.70
C TYR A 485 12.64 -2.29 12.12
#